data_905e63f6db8424cbf0a649ba1d915f0c
#
_entry.id   905e63f6db8424cbf0a649ba1d915f0c
#
_cell.length_a   1.000
_cell.length_b   1.000
_cell.length_c   1.000
_cell.angle_alpha   90.00
_cell.angle_beta   90.00
_cell.angle_gamma   90.00
#
_symmetry.space_group_name_H-M   'P 1'
#
loop_
_entity.id
_entity.type
_entity.pdbx_description
1 polymer ?
#
loop_
_entity_poly.entity_id
_entity_poly.type
_entity_poly.pdbx_seq_one_letter_code
_entity_poly.pdbx_strand_id
1 'polypeptide(L)'
;MTTLSTAPTTPTQRARRVLWSIPARLRKSILVTHVVSAGAWIGIDVISIVLVAIGWARAGEDRTTVYRALADFFVVPLLLSALIAGAVCLVTGVLLGLATKWGLVRYWWVAVKLVLNVIACAMMLAFLGPVTELATGEQPLQDIWFVSFLAATAMALLSFAMVLSVFKPWGRVRT
;
A
#
# COMPACT_ATOMS: atom_id res chain seq x y z
N MET A 1 5.86 -26.85 -66.71
CA MET A 1 5.08 -25.85 -66.00
C MET A 1 5.28 -26.12 -64.51
N THR A 2 6.22 -25.44 -63.89
CA THR A 2 6.62 -25.65 -62.48
C THR A 2 5.95 -24.56 -61.64
N THR A 3 4.95 -24.92 -60.86
CA THR A 3 4.25 -24.01 -59.94
C THR A 3 5.09 -23.81 -58.69
N LEU A 4 5.66 -22.59 -58.53
CA LEU A 4 6.30 -22.15 -57.32
C LEU A 4 5.22 -21.92 -56.24
N SER A 5 5.22 -22.81 -55.22
CA SER A 5 4.41 -22.66 -54.02
C SER A 5 5.08 -21.58 -53.15
N THR A 6 4.44 -20.41 -53.06
CA THR A 6 4.82 -19.37 -52.11
C THR A 6 4.32 -19.74 -50.71
N ALA A 7 5.23 -20.16 -49.82
CA ALA A 7 4.92 -20.39 -48.42
C ALA A 7 4.47 -19.06 -47.75
N PRO A 8 3.41 -19.08 -46.96
CA PRO A 8 2.96 -17.86 -46.24
C PRO A 8 4.00 -17.45 -45.23
N THR A 9 4.49 -16.21 -45.36
CA THR A 9 5.37 -15.60 -44.37
C THR A 9 4.62 -15.40 -43.08
N THR A 10 4.98 -16.18 -42.06
CA THR A 10 4.45 -16.06 -40.70
C THR A 10 4.74 -14.65 -40.17
N PRO A 11 3.74 -13.88 -39.67
CA PRO A 11 4.00 -12.56 -39.13
C PRO A 11 4.89 -12.72 -37.91
N THR A 12 6.07 -12.10 -37.99
CA THR A 12 7.04 -11.99 -36.90
C THR A 12 6.32 -11.52 -35.63
N GLN A 13 6.14 -12.40 -34.68
CA GLN A 13 5.67 -12.02 -33.35
C GLN A 13 6.65 -11.00 -32.78
N ARG A 14 6.25 -9.73 -32.79
CA ARG A 14 6.98 -8.63 -32.20
C ARG A 14 7.25 -8.99 -30.74
N ALA A 15 8.48 -9.42 -30.44
CA ALA A 15 8.91 -9.79 -29.10
C ALA A 15 8.54 -8.66 -28.13
N ARG A 16 7.63 -8.94 -27.22
CA ARG A 16 7.21 -7.98 -26.20
C ARG A 16 8.42 -7.67 -25.33
N ARG A 17 9.00 -6.50 -25.49
CA ARG A 17 10.07 -6.02 -24.62
C ARG A 17 9.51 -5.94 -23.20
N VAL A 18 9.89 -6.89 -22.34
CA VAL A 18 9.81 -6.75 -20.90
C VAL A 18 10.93 -5.77 -20.55
N LEU A 19 10.59 -4.66 -19.89
CA LEU A 19 11.56 -3.61 -19.57
C LEU A 19 12.72 -4.16 -18.72
N TRP A 20 12.44 -5.21 -17.93
CA TRP A 20 13.43 -5.88 -17.09
C TRP A 20 13.08 -7.35 -16.90
N SER A 21 13.95 -8.28 -17.27
CA SER A 21 13.74 -9.71 -17.00
C SER A 21 14.41 -10.08 -15.67
N ILE A 22 13.60 -10.29 -14.64
CA ILE A 22 14.08 -10.75 -13.34
C ILE A 22 13.97 -12.28 -13.26
N PRO A 23 14.97 -13.00 -12.68
CA PRO A 23 14.88 -14.43 -12.45
C PRO A 23 13.60 -14.82 -11.71
N ALA A 24 13.01 -15.97 -12.06
CA ALA A 24 11.72 -16.39 -11.51
C ALA A 24 11.72 -16.50 -9.98
N ARG A 25 12.85 -16.92 -9.38
CA ARG A 25 13.02 -17.01 -7.91
C ARG A 25 12.94 -15.62 -7.27
N LEU A 26 13.70 -14.65 -7.79
CA LEU A 26 13.70 -13.27 -7.27
C LEU A 26 12.32 -12.62 -7.41
N ARG A 27 11.63 -12.83 -8.53
CA ARG A 27 10.27 -12.33 -8.71
C ARG A 27 9.28 -12.90 -7.68
N LYS A 28 9.41 -14.19 -7.34
CA LYS A 28 8.58 -14.81 -6.28
C LYS A 28 8.89 -14.20 -4.91
N SER A 29 10.17 -14.01 -4.58
CA SER A 29 10.56 -13.38 -3.31
C SER A 29 10.03 -11.95 -3.20
N ILE A 30 10.16 -11.12 -4.24
CA ILE A 30 9.62 -9.76 -4.28
C ILE A 30 8.09 -9.78 -4.10
N LEU A 31 7.39 -10.74 -4.72
CA LEU A 31 5.94 -10.87 -4.57
C LEU A 31 5.56 -11.23 -3.12
N VAL A 32 6.28 -12.18 -2.51
CA VAL A 32 6.04 -12.55 -1.11
C VAL A 32 6.28 -11.35 -0.19
N THR A 33 7.39 -10.64 -0.35
CA THR A 33 7.68 -9.42 0.43
C THR A 33 6.58 -8.38 0.25
N HIS A 34 6.09 -8.16 -0.99
CA HIS A 34 5.00 -7.23 -1.28
C HIS A 34 3.71 -7.61 -0.54
N VAL A 35 3.32 -8.87 -0.59
CA VAL A 35 2.10 -9.35 0.07
C VAL A 35 2.23 -9.28 1.59
N VAL A 36 3.37 -9.69 2.14
CA VAL A 36 3.62 -9.63 3.59
C VAL A 36 3.63 -8.20 4.09
N SER A 37 4.30 -7.27 3.39
CA SER A 37 4.33 -5.86 3.80
C SER A 37 2.95 -5.20 3.72
N ALA A 38 2.15 -5.51 2.71
CA ALA A 38 0.76 -5.03 2.61
C ALA A 38 -0.11 -5.58 3.75
N GLY A 39 0.01 -6.87 4.08
CA GLY A 39 -0.70 -7.50 5.19
C GLY A 39 -0.27 -6.94 6.55
N ALA A 40 1.03 -6.71 6.75
CA ALA A 40 1.57 -6.10 7.96
C ALA A 40 1.00 -4.68 8.15
N TRP A 41 0.97 -3.88 7.09
CA TRP A 41 0.40 -2.53 7.15
C TRP A 41 -1.08 -2.57 7.58
N ILE A 42 -1.91 -3.38 6.92
CA ILE A 42 -3.33 -3.54 7.30
C ILE A 42 -3.46 -4.00 8.76
N GLY A 43 -2.61 -4.93 9.21
CA GLY A 43 -2.62 -5.39 10.60
C GLY A 43 -2.29 -4.28 11.60
N ILE A 44 -1.33 -3.41 11.28
CA ILE A 44 -0.97 -2.25 12.09
C ILE A 44 -2.14 -1.26 12.16
N ASP A 45 -2.82 -0.98 11.04
CA ASP A 45 -3.99 -0.09 11.01
C ASP A 45 -5.14 -0.63 11.89
N VAL A 46 -5.38 -1.94 11.84
CA VAL A 46 -6.38 -2.60 12.72
C VAL A 46 -6.02 -2.44 14.19
N ILE A 47 -4.75 -2.67 14.56
CA ILE A 47 -4.28 -2.50 15.95
C ILE A 47 -4.45 -1.04 16.37
N SER A 48 -4.09 -0.08 15.52
CA SER A 48 -4.23 1.35 15.81
C SER A 48 -5.69 1.74 16.08
N ILE A 49 -6.63 1.25 15.28
CA ILE A 49 -8.06 1.49 15.47
C ILE A 49 -8.56 0.88 16.81
N VAL A 50 -8.13 -0.34 17.11
CA VAL A 50 -8.50 -1.02 18.36
C VAL A 50 -7.96 -0.26 19.58
N LEU A 51 -6.70 0.20 19.54
CA LEU A 51 -6.10 0.96 20.64
C LEU A 51 -6.85 2.27 20.90
N VAL A 52 -7.21 3.01 19.84
CA VAL A 52 -7.99 4.24 20.00
C VAL A 52 -9.40 3.92 20.54
N ALA A 53 -10.05 2.86 20.07
CA ALA A 53 -11.35 2.43 20.57
C ALA A 53 -11.30 2.05 22.09
N ILE A 54 -10.24 1.37 22.52
CA ILE A 54 -10.01 1.07 23.95
C ILE A 54 -9.83 2.37 24.75
N GLY A 55 -9.06 3.32 24.24
CA GLY A 55 -8.88 4.61 24.88
C GLY A 55 -10.22 5.36 25.03
N TRP A 56 -11.07 5.30 24.00
CA TRP A 56 -12.42 5.89 24.06
C TRP A 56 -13.32 5.22 25.09
N ALA A 57 -13.30 3.90 25.17
CA ALA A 57 -14.13 3.12 26.10
C ALA A 57 -13.72 3.35 27.58
N ARG A 58 -12.47 3.67 27.84
CA ARG A 58 -11.94 3.92 29.20
C ARG A 58 -12.00 5.39 29.62
N ALA A 59 -12.75 6.20 28.94
CA ALA A 59 -12.86 7.63 29.09
C ALA A 59 -13.60 8.06 30.39
N GLY A 60 -12.92 7.94 31.53
CA GLY A 60 -13.22 8.63 32.80
C GLY A 60 -12.38 9.90 32.98
N GLU A 61 -12.23 10.36 34.23
CA GLU A 61 -11.46 11.56 34.59
C GLU A 61 -9.97 11.50 34.19
N ASP A 62 -9.44 10.31 33.90
CA ASP A 62 -8.02 10.07 33.57
C ASP A 62 -7.75 9.84 32.06
N ARG A 63 -8.69 10.26 31.22
CA ARG A 63 -8.62 10.12 29.75
C ARG A 63 -7.30 10.62 29.18
N THR A 64 -6.81 11.75 29.69
CA THR A 64 -5.59 12.41 29.23
C THR A 64 -4.35 11.53 29.39
N THR A 65 -4.20 10.93 30.57
CA THR A 65 -3.05 10.06 30.89
C THR A 65 -3.07 8.80 30.04
N VAL A 66 -4.23 8.17 29.87
CA VAL A 66 -4.38 6.96 29.05
C VAL A 66 -4.03 7.25 27.57
N TYR A 67 -4.52 8.35 27.02
CA TYR A 67 -4.23 8.67 25.61
C TYR A 67 -2.78 9.06 25.36
N ARG A 68 -2.14 9.78 26.29
CA ARG A 68 -0.70 10.08 26.17
C ARG A 68 0.14 8.81 26.20
N ALA A 69 -0.14 7.91 27.15
CA ALA A 69 0.55 6.63 27.22
C ALA A 69 0.33 5.79 25.93
N LEU A 70 -0.89 5.75 25.41
CA LEU A 70 -1.17 5.06 24.16
C LEU A 70 -0.45 5.71 22.97
N ALA A 71 -0.41 7.04 22.91
CA ALA A 71 0.28 7.77 21.84
C ALA A 71 1.77 7.50 21.84
N ASP A 72 2.43 7.64 22.99
CA ASP A 72 3.87 7.48 23.13
C ASP A 72 4.32 6.03 22.91
N PHE A 73 3.71 5.06 23.62
CA PHE A 73 4.14 3.66 23.57
C PHE A 73 3.70 2.89 22.34
N PHE A 74 2.57 3.26 21.71
CA PHE A 74 1.98 2.47 20.63
C PHE A 74 1.82 3.23 19.32
N VAL A 75 1.22 4.42 19.34
CA VAL A 75 0.83 5.09 18.09
C VAL A 75 2.05 5.53 17.30
N VAL A 76 3.05 6.15 17.93
CA VAL A 76 4.27 6.58 17.22
C VAL A 76 5.06 5.39 16.68
N PRO A 77 5.38 4.33 17.47
CA PRO A 77 6.05 3.13 16.94
C PRO A 77 5.23 2.42 15.85
N LEU A 78 3.90 2.33 16.00
CA LEU A 78 3.05 1.71 14.99
C LEU A 78 3.02 2.51 13.68
N LEU A 79 2.94 3.85 13.77
CA LEU A 79 2.97 4.73 12.60
C LEU A 79 4.29 4.59 11.83
N LEU A 80 5.42 4.56 12.50
CA LEU A 80 6.72 4.33 11.89
C LEU A 80 6.81 2.94 11.24
N SER A 81 6.32 1.91 11.93
CA SER A 81 6.28 0.54 11.40
C SER A 81 5.39 0.43 10.16
N ALA A 82 4.23 1.09 10.16
CA ALA A 82 3.33 1.16 9.02
C ALA A 82 3.96 1.92 7.84
N LEU A 83 4.68 3.02 8.11
CA LEU A 83 5.41 3.78 7.09
C LEU A 83 6.50 2.93 6.42
N ILE A 84 7.26 2.16 7.20
CA ILE A 84 8.27 1.22 6.68
C ILE A 84 7.60 0.14 5.83
N ALA A 85 6.53 -0.48 6.34
CA ALA A 85 5.78 -1.49 5.61
C ALA A 85 5.21 -0.94 4.30
N GLY A 86 4.68 0.29 4.31
CA GLY A 86 4.17 1.01 3.16
C GLY A 86 5.25 1.30 2.12
N ALA A 87 6.43 1.77 2.56
CA ALA A 87 7.57 2.03 1.69
C ALA A 87 8.07 0.73 1.02
N VAL A 88 8.18 -0.37 1.77
CA VAL A 88 8.55 -1.69 1.23
C VAL A 88 7.49 -2.18 0.24
N CYS A 89 6.21 -2.03 0.57
CA CYS A 89 5.10 -2.37 -0.31
C CYS A 89 5.16 -1.54 -1.61
N LEU A 90 5.40 -0.25 -1.54
CA LEU A 90 5.51 0.64 -2.69
C LEU A 90 6.68 0.23 -3.60
N VAL A 91 7.88 0.08 -3.04
CA VAL A 91 9.08 -0.30 -3.81
C VAL A 91 8.91 -1.65 -4.48
N THR A 92 8.46 -2.66 -3.73
CA THR A 92 8.23 -4.00 -4.28
C THR A 92 7.12 -4.02 -5.32
N GLY A 93 6.07 -3.23 -5.14
CA GLY A 93 4.98 -3.05 -6.11
C GLY A 93 5.46 -2.42 -7.43
N VAL A 94 6.31 -1.40 -7.35
CA VAL A 94 6.95 -0.79 -8.53
C VAL A 94 7.85 -1.79 -9.25
N LEU A 95 8.71 -2.51 -8.53
CA LEU A 95 9.57 -3.54 -9.10
C LEU A 95 8.77 -4.64 -9.81
N LEU A 96 7.69 -5.12 -9.21
CA LEU A 96 6.79 -6.10 -9.83
C LEU A 96 6.10 -5.54 -11.07
N GLY A 97 5.67 -4.28 -11.03
CA GLY A 97 5.07 -3.61 -12.19
C GLY A 97 6.04 -3.52 -13.37
N LEU A 98 7.30 -3.16 -13.13
CA LEU A 98 8.35 -3.07 -14.15
C LEU A 98 8.76 -4.45 -14.69
N ALA A 99 8.82 -5.46 -13.81
CA ALA A 99 9.28 -6.81 -14.12
C ALA A 99 8.21 -7.73 -14.72
N THR A 100 6.96 -7.29 -14.82
CA THR A 100 5.86 -8.12 -15.31
C THR A 100 5.23 -7.55 -16.58
N LYS A 101 4.52 -8.42 -17.32
CA LYS A 101 3.75 -8.03 -18.51
C LYS A 101 2.64 -7.00 -18.23
N TRP A 102 2.31 -6.78 -16.96
CA TRP A 102 1.25 -5.87 -16.54
C TRP A 102 1.67 -4.40 -16.65
N GLY A 103 2.95 -4.07 -16.40
CA GLY A 103 3.45 -2.69 -16.42
C GLY A 103 2.85 -1.83 -15.29
N LEU A 104 3.46 -0.68 -15.01
CA LEU A 104 2.98 0.25 -13.97
C LEU A 104 1.70 0.98 -14.38
N VAL A 105 1.63 1.41 -15.64
CA VAL A 105 0.54 2.29 -16.17
C VAL A 105 -0.25 1.62 -17.31
N ARG A 106 0.10 0.40 -17.68
CA ARG A 106 -0.53 -0.29 -18.81
C ARG A 106 -1.93 -0.81 -18.52
N TYR A 107 -2.22 -1.03 -17.25
CA TYR A 107 -3.52 -1.50 -16.76
C TYR A 107 -4.02 -0.56 -15.68
N TRP A 108 -5.25 -0.08 -15.80
CA TRP A 108 -5.86 0.85 -14.88
C TRP A 108 -5.81 0.37 -13.42
N TRP A 109 -6.11 -0.89 -13.17
CA TRP A 109 -6.10 -1.44 -11.82
C TRP A 109 -4.70 -1.44 -11.16
N VAL A 110 -3.62 -1.49 -11.95
CA VAL A 110 -2.23 -1.37 -11.42
C VAL A 110 -1.92 0.08 -11.10
N ALA A 111 -2.25 1.00 -12.02
CA ALA A 111 -2.03 2.43 -11.83
C ALA A 111 -2.81 2.97 -10.62
N VAL A 112 -4.09 2.60 -10.49
CA VAL A 112 -4.91 2.99 -9.34
C VAL A 112 -4.30 2.52 -8.03
N LYS A 113 -3.85 1.26 -7.93
CA LYS A 113 -3.18 0.76 -6.72
C LYS A 113 -1.90 1.51 -6.38
N LEU A 114 -1.12 1.86 -7.39
CA LEU A 114 0.09 2.66 -7.19
C LEU A 114 -0.26 4.03 -6.60
N VAL A 115 -1.25 4.70 -7.18
CA VAL A 115 -1.73 6.01 -6.69
C VAL A 115 -2.26 5.90 -5.25
N LEU A 116 -3.09 4.90 -4.96
CA LEU A 116 -3.63 4.68 -3.60
C LEU A 116 -2.51 4.46 -2.57
N ASN A 117 -1.49 3.66 -2.93
CA ASN A 117 -0.36 3.41 -2.03
C ASN A 117 0.48 4.67 -1.81
N VAL A 118 0.73 5.47 -2.87
CA VAL A 118 1.44 6.76 -2.75
C VAL A 118 0.65 7.73 -1.87
N ILE A 119 -0.67 7.82 -2.06
CA ILE A 119 -1.54 8.68 -1.23
C ILE A 119 -1.47 8.24 0.24
N ALA A 120 -1.58 6.93 0.52
CA ALA A 120 -1.52 6.42 1.88
C ALA A 120 -0.16 6.71 2.55
N CYS A 121 0.95 6.51 1.85
CA CYS A 121 2.29 6.88 2.36
C CYS A 121 2.42 8.39 2.59
N ALA A 122 1.92 9.22 1.67
CA ALA A 122 1.96 10.68 1.81
C ALA A 122 1.12 11.16 3.00
N MET A 123 -0.05 10.58 3.21
CA MET A 123 -0.86 10.84 4.40
C MET A 123 -0.11 10.51 5.69
N MET A 124 0.54 9.34 5.76
CA MET A 124 1.32 8.96 6.93
C MET A 124 2.46 9.94 7.21
N LEU A 125 3.17 10.38 6.19
CA LEU A 125 4.24 11.37 6.33
C LEU A 125 3.70 12.73 6.79
N ALA A 126 2.56 13.18 6.25
CA ALA A 126 1.93 14.43 6.64
C ALA A 126 1.46 14.44 8.09
N PHE A 127 1.01 13.28 8.60
CA PHE A 127 0.53 13.14 9.98
C PHE A 127 1.60 12.74 11.01
N LEU A 128 2.83 12.51 10.59
CA LEU A 128 3.91 12.13 11.48
C LEU A 128 4.19 13.23 12.53
N GLY A 129 4.27 14.49 12.11
CA GLY A 129 4.43 15.64 13.03
C GLY A 129 3.28 15.76 14.02
N PRO A 130 2.02 15.93 13.58
CA PRO A 130 0.88 16.01 14.48
C PRO A 130 0.75 14.85 15.46
N VAL A 131 1.09 13.61 15.05
CA VAL A 131 1.04 12.45 15.94
C VAL A 131 2.16 12.49 16.99
N THR A 132 3.36 12.94 16.64
CA THR A 132 4.46 13.10 17.60
C THR A 132 4.19 14.23 18.59
N GLU A 133 3.64 15.37 18.15
CA GLU A 133 3.22 16.48 19.01
C GLU A 133 2.12 16.05 19.99
N LEU A 134 1.18 15.20 19.55
CA LEU A 134 0.18 14.60 20.44
C LEU A 134 0.81 13.70 21.51
N ALA A 135 1.82 12.91 21.15
CA ALA A 135 2.53 12.04 22.07
C ALA A 135 3.34 12.82 23.12
N THR A 136 3.98 13.94 22.71
CA THR A 136 4.73 14.83 23.62
C THR A 136 3.83 15.69 24.49
N GLY A 137 2.54 15.76 24.21
CA GLY A 137 1.56 16.55 24.96
C GLY A 137 1.51 18.04 24.56
N GLU A 138 2.13 18.40 23.44
CA GLU A 138 2.10 19.78 22.90
C GLU A 138 0.75 20.11 22.23
N GLN A 139 0.00 19.08 21.81
CA GLN A 139 -1.33 19.22 21.21
C GLN A 139 -2.46 18.84 22.18
N PRO A 140 -3.64 19.49 22.09
CA PRO A 140 -4.80 19.12 22.89
C PRO A 140 -5.37 17.76 22.45
N LEU A 141 -5.76 16.95 23.43
CA LEU A 141 -6.27 15.58 23.21
C LEU A 141 -7.59 15.47 22.46
N GLN A 142 -8.32 16.57 22.29
CA GLN A 142 -9.55 16.57 21.51
C GLN A 142 -9.36 16.18 20.05
N ASP A 143 -8.11 16.25 19.55
CA ASP A 143 -7.79 15.94 18.16
C ASP A 143 -7.36 14.48 17.92
N ILE A 144 -7.43 13.61 18.96
CA ILE A 144 -7.03 12.19 18.85
C ILE A 144 -7.90 11.41 17.83
N TRP A 145 -9.11 11.86 17.53
CA TRP A 145 -9.98 11.23 16.56
C TRP A 145 -9.36 11.19 15.14
N PHE A 146 -8.46 12.13 14.82
CA PHE A 146 -7.81 12.13 13.50
C PHE A 146 -6.90 10.92 13.31
N VAL A 147 -6.32 10.37 14.38
CA VAL A 147 -5.51 9.15 14.33
C VAL A 147 -6.37 7.95 13.88
N SER A 148 -7.58 7.84 14.43
CA SER A 148 -8.54 6.82 14.01
C SER A 148 -8.99 7.01 12.57
N PHE A 149 -9.22 8.25 12.15
CA PHE A 149 -9.59 8.59 10.80
C PHE A 149 -8.47 8.24 9.81
N LEU A 150 -7.23 8.55 10.16
CA LEU A 150 -6.05 8.22 9.35
C LEU A 150 -5.93 6.70 9.16
N ALA A 151 -5.96 5.91 10.26
CA ALA A 151 -5.85 4.47 10.21
C ALA A 151 -7.02 3.83 9.45
N ALA A 152 -8.27 4.28 9.68
CA ALA A 152 -9.43 3.79 8.97
C ALA A 152 -9.37 4.09 7.46
N THR A 153 -8.91 5.28 7.10
CA THR A 153 -8.73 5.68 5.69
C THR A 153 -7.65 4.85 5.02
N ALA A 154 -6.47 4.67 5.65
CA ALA A 154 -5.39 3.84 5.14
C ALA A 154 -5.85 2.39 4.95
N MET A 155 -6.52 1.82 5.96
CA MET A 155 -7.09 0.47 5.89
C MET A 155 -8.10 0.32 4.74
N ALA A 156 -8.98 1.31 4.54
CA ALA A 156 -9.95 1.29 3.44
C ALA A 156 -9.27 1.35 2.08
N LEU A 157 -8.27 2.22 1.89
CA LEU A 157 -7.50 2.35 0.65
C LEU A 157 -6.74 1.05 0.33
N LEU A 158 -6.08 0.44 1.31
CA LEU A 158 -5.33 -0.81 1.15
C LEU A 158 -6.25 -2.00 0.88
N SER A 159 -7.38 -2.10 1.60
CA SER A 159 -8.39 -3.13 1.37
C SER A 159 -8.98 -3.02 -0.04
N PHE A 160 -9.28 -1.82 -0.50
CA PHE A 160 -9.74 -1.56 -1.85
C PHE A 160 -8.67 -1.95 -2.89
N ALA A 161 -7.40 -1.60 -2.66
CA ALA A 161 -6.29 -2.01 -3.52
C ALA A 161 -6.13 -3.54 -3.58
N MET A 162 -6.40 -4.25 -2.47
CA MET A 162 -6.39 -5.71 -2.43
C MET A 162 -7.55 -6.30 -3.25
N VAL A 163 -8.76 -5.76 -3.11
CA VAL A 163 -9.92 -6.15 -3.93
C VAL A 163 -9.61 -5.97 -5.42
N LEU A 164 -9.04 -4.84 -5.82
CA LEU A 164 -8.61 -4.62 -7.21
C LEU A 164 -7.58 -5.64 -7.71
N SER A 165 -6.75 -6.19 -6.80
CA SER A 165 -5.79 -7.25 -7.16
C SER A 165 -6.47 -8.58 -7.52
N VAL A 166 -7.59 -8.89 -6.86
CA VAL A 166 -8.34 -10.13 -7.05
C VAL A 166 -9.25 -10.02 -8.29
N PHE A 167 -10.06 -8.99 -8.34
CA PHE A 167 -11.10 -8.86 -9.37
C PHE A 167 -10.60 -8.33 -10.71
N LYS A 168 -9.51 -7.55 -10.74
CA LYS A 168 -8.91 -6.93 -11.95
C LYS A 168 -9.97 -6.30 -12.87
N PRO A 169 -10.83 -5.41 -12.36
CA PRO A 169 -12.09 -5.02 -13.01
C PRO A 169 -11.93 -4.24 -14.30
N TRP A 170 -10.78 -3.62 -14.54
CA TRP A 170 -10.55 -2.75 -15.69
C TRP A 170 -9.48 -3.30 -16.63
N GLY A 171 -9.74 -3.20 -17.95
CA GLY A 171 -8.87 -3.63 -19.01
C GLY A 171 -7.61 -2.77 -19.16
N ARG A 172 -6.93 -2.95 -20.32
CA ARG A 172 -5.74 -2.18 -20.69
C ARG A 172 -6.09 -0.70 -20.90
N VAL A 173 -5.21 0.18 -20.44
CA VAL A 173 -5.23 1.58 -20.87
C VAL A 173 -4.99 1.59 -22.39
N ARG A 174 -5.94 2.10 -23.16
CA ARG A 174 -5.78 2.27 -24.61
C ARG A 174 -4.83 3.44 -24.83
N THR A 175 -3.64 3.17 -25.32
CA THR A 175 -2.73 4.11 -25.98
C THR A 175 -2.70 3.74 -27.46
#